data_34f0522973dc2728e6fb3101d9e5becd
#
_entry.id   34f0522973dc2728e6fb3101d9e5becd
#
_cell.length_a   1.000
_cell.length_b   1.000
_cell.length_c   1.000
_cell.angle_alpha   90.00
_cell.angle_beta   90.00
_cell.angle_gamma   90.00
#
_symmetry.space_group_name_H-M   'P 1'
#
loop_
_entity.id
_entity.type
_entity.pdbx_description
1 polymer ?
#
loop_
_entity_poly.entity_id
_entity_poly.type
_entity_poly.pdbx_seq_one_letter_code
_entity_poly.pdbx_strand_id
1 'polypeptide(L)'
;KEYFEPYVCANDEFIGDAYKDPDGYWIGESPLPMVIFYNKDLIEKDGLTIPESWEDLTKPEWKGKIAYCLPSKSGSAYTQLCTMILGHGGKEAGWDFIKKLYDNLDGKIVDSSGKCHKMVADGEFYVGLTLEKAAVQYKDDPSVGFVYPKDGTSAVPDGVALVKGCPNEENAKLFIDFVTSKECQTEQSENWGRRPVRSDMDVADGLAKLSDLVLVDYDFDWAANEKESIIEHFNDIMVD
;
A
#
# COMPACT_ATOMS: atom_id res chain seq x y z
N LYS A 1 11.93 16.01 -9.11
CA LYS A 1 12.53 16.29 -10.44
C LYS A 1 13.96 16.83 -10.35
N GLU A 2 14.37 17.51 -9.30
CA GLU A 2 15.72 18.09 -9.15
C GLU A 2 16.84 17.02 -9.19
N TYR A 3 16.58 15.83 -8.65
CA TYR A 3 17.55 14.73 -8.52
C TYR A 3 17.46 13.68 -9.62
N PHE A 4 16.53 13.81 -10.53
CA PHE A 4 16.26 12.83 -11.59
C PHE A 4 16.44 13.41 -12.98
N GLU A 5 16.73 12.54 -13.93
CA GLU A 5 16.75 12.84 -15.36
C GLU A 5 15.60 12.16 -16.08
N PRO A 6 15.00 12.80 -17.08
CA PRO A 6 13.96 12.18 -17.89
C PRO A 6 14.49 10.99 -18.65
N TYR A 7 13.76 9.89 -18.62
CA TYR A 7 14.03 8.72 -19.43
C TYR A 7 12.72 8.06 -19.86
N VAL A 8 12.51 7.93 -21.15
CA VAL A 8 11.40 7.17 -21.73
C VAL A 8 11.90 5.75 -21.98
N CYS A 9 11.38 4.79 -21.23
CA CYS A 9 11.83 3.41 -21.33
C CYS A 9 11.33 2.71 -22.60
N ALA A 10 12.00 1.63 -22.99
CA ALA A 10 11.68 0.85 -24.18
C ALA A 10 10.24 0.26 -24.17
N ASN A 11 9.61 0.18 -23.02
CA ASN A 11 8.28 -0.39 -22.82
C ASN A 11 7.19 0.68 -22.59
N ASP A 12 7.49 1.96 -22.75
CA ASP A 12 6.61 3.09 -22.39
C ASP A 12 5.21 2.99 -23.00
N GLU A 13 5.10 2.51 -24.24
CA GLU A 13 3.83 2.35 -24.95
C GLU A 13 2.86 1.36 -24.25
N PHE A 14 3.38 0.42 -23.46
CA PHE A 14 2.58 -0.54 -22.73
C PHE A 14 2.22 -0.08 -21.33
N ILE A 15 2.84 1.00 -20.82
CA ILE A 15 2.59 1.51 -19.46
C ILE A 15 1.53 2.59 -19.52
N GLY A 16 0.45 2.38 -18.74
CA GLY A 16 -0.66 3.35 -18.68
C GLY A 16 -0.23 4.70 -18.10
N ASP A 17 -0.86 5.78 -18.55
CA ASP A 17 -0.52 7.16 -18.12
C ASP A 17 -0.65 7.36 -16.60
N ALA A 18 -1.50 6.60 -15.94
CA ALA A 18 -1.64 6.63 -14.47
C ALA A 18 -0.37 6.12 -13.72
N TYR A 19 0.54 5.46 -14.43
CA TYR A 19 1.73 4.82 -13.87
C TYR A 19 3.04 5.44 -14.36
N LYS A 20 3.01 6.67 -14.89
CA LYS A 20 4.21 7.36 -15.35
C LYS A 20 4.10 8.87 -15.20
N ASP A 21 5.26 9.50 -15.01
CA ASP A 21 5.34 10.96 -15.05
C ASP A 21 5.27 11.43 -16.53
N PRO A 22 4.41 12.41 -16.87
CA PRO A 22 4.27 12.86 -18.25
C PRO A 22 5.56 13.48 -18.84
N ASP A 23 6.46 13.95 -17.97
CA ASP A 23 7.77 14.49 -18.37
C ASP A 23 8.88 13.41 -18.32
N GLY A 24 8.55 12.15 -18.00
CA GLY A 24 9.48 11.01 -18.02
C GLY A 24 10.43 10.90 -16.82
N TYR A 25 10.19 11.60 -15.70
CA TYR A 25 11.08 11.57 -14.55
C TYR A 25 10.95 10.30 -13.70
N TRP A 26 9.85 9.57 -13.80
CA TRP A 26 9.66 8.26 -13.18
C TRP A 26 8.66 7.42 -13.98
N ILE A 27 8.77 6.12 -13.82
CA ILE A 27 7.81 5.15 -14.35
C ILE A 27 7.45 4.15 -13.28
N GLY A 28 6.17 3.76 -13.23
CA GLY A 28 5.66 2.77 -12.30
C GLY A 28 6.16 1.36 -12.62
N GLU A 29 6.29 0.57 -11.59
CA GLU A 29 6.69 -0.82 -11.67
C GLU A 29 5.57 -1.77 -11.22
N SER A 30 4.80 -1.37 -10.19
CA SER A 30 3.69 -2.16 -9.69
C SER A 30 2.73 -1.30 -8.88
N PRO A 31 1.43 -1.25 -9.20
CA PRO A 31 0.44 -0.66 -8.31
C PRO A 31 0.29 -1.49 -7.04
N LEU A 32 0.14 -0.82 -5.91
CA LEU A 32 0.17 -1.43 -4.58
C LEU A 32 -1.14 -1.20 -3.81
N PRO A 33 -2.19 -2.00 -4.05
CA PRO A 33 -3.39 -1.91 -3.24
C PRO A 33 -3.11 -2.16 -1.76
N MET A 34 -3.78 -1.38 -0.90
CA MET A 34 -3.79 -1.57 0.54
C MET A 34 -4.92 -2.51 0.92
N VAL A 35 -4.64 -3.41 1.87
CA VAL A 35 -5.60 -4.44 2.31
C VAL A 35 -5.61 -4.55 3.84
N ILE A 36 -6.71 -5.08 4.36
CA ILE A 36 -6.79 -5.59 5.73
C ILE A 36 -6.46 -7.07 5.67
N PHE A 37 -5.32 -7.46 6.24
CA PHE A 37 -4.88 -8.83 6.39
C PHE A 37 -5.34 -9.33 7.75
N TYR A 38 -5.88 -10.55 7.85
CA TYR A 38 -6.50 -11.03 9.08
C TYR A 38 -6.19 -12.50 9.36
N ASN A 39 -6.22 -12.86 10.66
CA ASN A 39 -6.11 -14.22 11.16
C ASN A 39 -7.51 -14.79 11.43
N LYS A 40 -7.91 -15.80 10.64
CA LYS A 40 -9.24 -16.43 10.72
C LYS A 40 -9.46 -17.12 12.04
N ASP A 41 -8.44 -17.84 12.51
CA ASP A 41 -8.56 -18.68 13.72
C ASP A 41 -8.80 -17.81 14.96
N LEU A 42 -8.11 -16.66 15.05
CA LEU A 42 -8.31 -15.73 16.17
C LEU A 42 -9.68 -15.05 16.09
N ILE A 43 -10.11 -14.65 14.88
CA ILE A 43 -11.42 -14.04 14.67
C ILE A 43 -12.54 -15.01 15.03
N GLU A 44 -12.45 -16.26 14.56
CA GLU A 44 -13.45 -17.31 14.85
C GLU A 44 -13.46 -17.66 16.34
N LYS A 45 -12.30 -17.82 16.96
CA LYS A 45 -12.15 -18.11 18.39
C LYS A 45 -12.87 -17.10 19.28
N ASP A 46 -12.79 -15.83 18.95
CA ASP A 46 -13.42 -14.76 19.73
C ASP A 46 -14.83 -14.41 19.25
N GLY A 47 -15.36 -15.11 18.24
CA GLY A 47 -16.70 -14.88 17.67
C GLY A 47 -16.84 -13.52 16.97
N LEU A 48 -15.74 -12.99 16.45
CA LEU A 48 -15.72 -11.73 15.72
C LEU A 48 -16.12 -11.92 14.25
N THR A 49 -16.56 -10.84 13.63
CA THR A 49 -16.82 -10.82 12.19
C THR A 49 -15.59 -10.23 11.46
N ILE A 50 -15.19 -10.84 10.34
CA ILE A 50 -14.09 -10.32 9.52
C ILE A 50 -14.41 -8.86 9.13
N PRO A 51 -13.49 -7.91 9.37
CA PRO A 51 -13.70 -6.51 9.01
C PRO A 51 -13.66 -6.37 7.48
N GLU A 52 -14.60 -5.62 6.91
CA GLU A 52 -14.72 -5.40 5.47
C GLU A 52 -14.38 -3.97 5.05
N SER A 53 -14.13 -3.09 6.02
CA SER A 53 -13.82 -1.67 5.81
C SER A 53 -12.80 -1.17 6.83
N TRP A 54 -12.16 -0.04 6.55
CA TRP A 54 -11.33 0.65 7.54
C TRP A 54 -12.19 1.12 8.73
N GLU A 55 -13.43 1.59 8.46
CA GLU A 55 -14.35 2.03 9.52
C GLU A 55 -14.68 0.89 10.49
N ASP A 56 -14.76 -0.36 10.03
CA ASP A 56 -14.97 -1.50 10.94
C ASP A 56 -13.89 -1.59 12.01
N LEU A 57 -12.65 -1.22 11.71
CA LEU A 57 -11.52 -1.27 12.64
C LEU A 57 -11.59 -0.23 13.75
N THR A 58 -12.50 0.74 13.67
CA THR A 58 -12.75 1.72 14.73
C THR A 58 -13.72 1.22 15.79
N LYS A 59 -14.36 0.05 15.56
CA LYS A 59 -15.30 -0.55 16.53
C LYS A 59 -14.56 -1.08 17.77
N PRO A 60 -15.18 -1.02 18.96
CA PRO A 60 -14.54 -1.38 20.23
C PRO A 60 -13.96 -2.80 20.29
N GLU A 61 -14.55 -3.75 19.58
CA GLU A 61 -14.09 -5.14 19.53
C GLU A 61 -12.68 -5.32 18.93
N TRP A 62 -12.19 -4.32 18.18
CA TRP A 62 -10.87 -4.34 17.56
C TRP A 62 -9.78 -3.71 18.42
N LYS A 63 -10.12 -3.16 19.59
CA LYS A 63 -9.15 -2.50 20.46
C LYS A 63 -8.02 -3.44 20.87
N GLY A 64 -6.78 -3.01 20.60
CA GLY A 64 -5.56 -3.77 20.89
C GLY A 64 -5.32 -4.99 20.00
N LYS A 65 -6.08 -5.16 18.91
CA LYS A 65 -6.02 -6.31 17.99
C LYS A 65 -5.44 -5.98 16.61
N ILE A 66 -5.06 -4.71 16.36
CA ILE A 66 -4.65 -4.20 15.06
C ILE A 66 -3.13 -3.98 15.02
N ALA A 67 -2.46 -4.57 14.05
CA ALA A 67 -1.06 -4.28 13.72
C ALA A 67 -1.00 -3.17 12.67
N TYR A 68 -0.48 -2.01 13.05
CA TYR A 68 -0.24 -0.88 12.15
C TYR A 68 1.18 -0.35 12.31
N CYS A 69 1.82 -0.03 11.21
CA CYS A 69 3.18 0.49 11.23
C CYS A 69 3.19 2.00 11.37
N LEU A 70 4.18 2.51 12.12
CA LEU A 70 4.39 3.94 12.29
C LEU A 70 4.64 4.64 10.93
N PRO A 71 3.82 5.63 10.53
CA PRO A 71 3.95 6.31 9.23
C PRO A 71 5.30 6.98 9.00
N SER A 72 5.95 7.49 10.05
CA SER A 72 7.30 8.07 9.97
C SER A 72 8.42 7.06 9.69
N LYS A 73 8.14 5.76 9.82
CA LYS A 73 9.13 4.67 9.62
C LYS A 73 8.92 3.86 8.35
N SER A 74 7.79 4.04 7.65
CA SER A 74 7.45 3.24 6.48
C SER A 74 6.68 4.05 5.45
N GLY A 75 7.16 4.04 4.20
CA GLY A 75 6.43 4.62 3.07
C GLY A 75 5.05 3.99 2.87
N SER A 76 4.94 2.67 3.01
CA SER A 76 3.65 1.97 2.90
C SER A 76 2.66 2.42 3.98
N ALA A 77 3.12 2.55 5.24
CA ALA A 77 2.26 3.03 6.32
C ALA A 77 1.86 4.49 6.14
N TYR A 78 2.76 5.32 5.60
CA TYR A 78 2.44 6.69 5.23
C TYR A 78 1.38 6.75 4.11
N THR A 79 1.54 5.96 3.07
CA THR A 79 0.54 5.88 1.99
C THR A 79 -0.81 5.38 2.52
N GLN A 80 -0.83 4.41 3.45
CA GLN A 80 -2.05 3.96 4.11
C GLN A 80 -2.72 5.08 4.91
N LEU A 81 -1.93 5.86 5.67
CA LEU A 81 -2.42 7.02 6.41
C LEU A 81 -3.12 8.01 5.48
N CYS A 82 -2.45 8.43 4.41
CA CYS A 82 -3.02 9.33 3.41
C CYS A 82 -4.29 8.76 2.75
N THR A 83 -4.26 7.46 2.41
CA THR A 83 -5.42 6.75 1.84
C THR A 83 -6.62 6.81 2.76
N MET A 84 -6.43 6.50 4.04
CA MET A 84 -7.50 6.53 5.03
C MET A 84 -8.02 7.94 5.29
N ILE A 85 -7.16 8.94 5.36
CA ILE A 85 -7.56 10.35 5.50
C ILE A 85 -8.43 10.77 4.31
N LEU A 86 -7.96 10.54 3.09
CA LEU A 86 -8.67 10.93 1.88
C LEU A 86 -10.00 10.18 1.70
N GLY A 87 -10.05 8.89 2.07
CA GLY A 87 -11.24 8.05 1.99
C GLY A 87 -12.32 8.40 3.04
N HIS A 88 -11.96 9.07 4.13
CA HIS A 88 -12.89 9.35 5.25
C HIS A 88 -13.17 10.85 5.43
N GLY A 89 -13.45 11.54 4.35
CA GLY A 89 -13.87 12.94 4.38
C GLY A 89 -12.80 13.94 3.98
N GLY A 90 -11.63 13.46 3.53
CA GLY A 90 -10.57 14.31 2.99
C GLY A 90 -9.63 14.88 4.04
N LYS A 91 -8.82 15.82 3.61
CA LYS A 91 -7.64 16.35 4.32
C LYS A 91 -7.89 16.90 5.74
N GLU A 92 -9.12 17.30 6.03
CA GLU A 92 -9.53 17.83 7.33
C GLU A 92 -10.33 16.79 8.14
N ALA A 93 -11.48 16.34 7.62
CA ALA A 93 -12.38 15.45 8.35
C ALA A 93 -11.82 14.03 8.53
N GLY A 94 -10.95 13.57 7.64
CA GLY A 94 -10.32 12.25 7.74
C GLY A 94 -9.49 12.05 9.00
N TRP A 95 -9.04 13.10 9.65
CA TRP A 95 -8.31 13.00 10.92
C TRP A 95 -9.17 12.52 12.09
N ASP A 96 -10.48 12.78 12.06
CA ASP A 96 -11.40 12.22 13.06
C ASP A 96 -11.48 10.70 12.99
N PHE A 97 -11.41 10.14 11.76
CA PHE A 97 -11.29 8.71 11.56
C PHE A 97 -9.94 8.19 12.10
N ILE A 98 -8.83 8.86 11.79
CA ILE A 98 -7.48 8.46 12.25
C ILE A 98 -7.40 8.43 13.78
N LYS A 99 -7.98 9.41 14.48
CA LYS A 99 -8.05 9.41 15.96
C LYS A 99 -8.76 8.16 16.49
N LYS A 100 -9.94 7.82 15.93
CA LYS A 100 -10.67 6.62 16.34
C LYS A 100 -9.88 5.34 16.07
N LEU A 101 -9.22 5.25 14.92
CA LEU A 101 -8.38 4.10 14.59
C LEU A 101 -7.20 4.01 15.57
N TYR A 102 -6.54 5.15 15.85
CA TYR A 102 -5.41 5.21 16.79
C TYR A 102 -5.81 4.74 18.19
N ASP A 103 -6.98 5.16 18.70
CA ASP A 103 -7.52 4.70 19.99
C ASP A 103 -7.64 3.17 20.05
N ASN A 104 -7.96 2.54 18.91
CA ASN A 104 -8.07 1.10 18.79
C ASN A 104 -6.73 0.38 18.61
N LEU A 105 -5.66 1.09 18.23
CA LEU A 105 -4.31 0.51 18.25
C LEU A 105 -3.85 0.21 19.70
N ASP A 106 -4.39 0.89 20.70
CA ASP A 106 -4.12 0.69 22.13
C ASP A 106 -2.61 0.74 22.45
N GLY A 107 -1.90 1.69 21.82
CA GLY A 107 -0.45 1.88 21.93
C GLY A 107 0.40 0.82 21.21
N LYS A 108 -0.21 -0.11 20.49
CA LYS A 108 0.49 -1.20 19.79
C LYS A 108 0.85 -0.82 18.36
N ILE A 109 1.81 0.08 18.18
CA ILE A 109 2.34 0.46 16.88
C ILE A 109 3.65 -0.27 16.62
N VAL A 110 3.81 -0.82 15.41
CA VAL A 110 5.03 -1.50 14.99
C VAL A 110 5.96 -0.57 14.19
N ASP A 111 7.24 -0.86 14.18
CA ASP A 111 8.29 -0.03 13.58
C ASP A 111 8.63 -0.40 12.13
N SER A 112 7.97 -1.43 11.58
CA SER A 112 8.19 -1.92 10.22
C SER A 112 6.89 -2.46 9.62
N SER A 113 6.55 -2.04 8.39
CA SER A 113 5.37 -2.52 7.68
C SER A 113 5.40 -4.03 7.41
N GLY A 114 6.61 -4.61 7.26
CA GLY A 114 6.76 -6.06 7.13
C GLY A 114 6.36 -6.84 8.38
N LYS A 115 6.33 -6.21 9.54
CA LYS A 115 5.84 -6.85 10.78
C LYS A 115 4.32 -6.96 10.81
N CYS A 116 3.57 -6.05 10.19
CA CYS A 116 2.11 -6.03 10.28
C CYS A 116 1.49 -7.37 9.85
N HIS A 117 1.81 -7.85 8.64
CA HIS A 117 1.27 -9.13 8.17
C HIS A 117 1.91 -10.34 8.86
N LYS A 118 3.22 -10.27 9.18
CA LYS A 118 3.91 -11.36 9.85
C LYS A 118 3.32 -11.65 11.23
N MET A 119 3.13 -10.63 12.07
CA MET A 119 2.58 -10.77 13.42
C MET A 119 1.12 -11.25 13.39
N VAL A 120 0.36 -10.96 12.33
CA VAL A 120 -0.98 -11.52 12.12
C VAL A 120 -0.89 -13.00 11.77
N ALA A 121 -0.01 -13.39 10.84
CA ALA A 121 0.19 -14.80 10.50
C ALA A 121 0.71 -15.62 11.70
N ASP A 122 1.60 -15.04 12.51
CA ASP A 122 2.13 -15.67 13.75
C ASP A 122 1.09 -15.70 14.90
N GLY A 123 -0.11 -15.12 14.71
CA GLY A 123 -1.19 -15.11 15.70
C GLY A 123 -1.02 -14.13 16.86
N GLU A 124 -0.13 -13.12 16.72
CA GLU A 124 0.07 -12.08 17.72
C GLU A 124 -0.97 -10.95 17.61
N PHE A 125 -1.50 -10.72 16.39
CA PHE A 125 -2.56 -9.77 16.09
C PHE A 125 -3.67 -10.42 15.27
N TYR A 126 -4.87 -9.88 15.37
CA TYR A 126 -6.06 -10.36 14.64
C TYR A 126 -6.10 -9.82 13.23
N VAL A 127 -5.74 -8.55 13.06
CA VAL A 127 -5.70 -7.86 11.77
C VAL A 127 -4.44 -7.03 11.64
N GLY A 128 -3.99 -6.83 10.40
CA GLY A 128 -2.84 -6.00 10.08
C GLY A 128 -3.09 -5.18 8.82
N LEU A 129 -2.70 -3.91 8.85
CA LEU A 129 -2.78 -3.03 7.69
C LEU A 129 -1.54 -3.23 6.85
N THR A 130 -1.70 -3.73 5.63
CA THR A 130 -0.57 -4.10 4.78
C THR A 130 -0.86 -3.91 3.29
N LEU A 131 0.12 -4.23 2.45
CA LEU A 131 0.00 -4.25 1.00
C LEU A 131 -0.54 -5.61 0.54
N GLU A 132 -1.35 -5.61 -0.52
CA GLU A 132 -1.83 -6.83 -1.18
C GLU A 132 -0.69 -7.81 -1.49
N LYS A 133 0.41 -7.33 -2.10
CA LYS A 133 1.57 -8.16 -2.43
C LYS A 133 2.16 -8.92 -1.24
N ALA A 134 2.05 -8.36 -0.04
CA ALA A 134 2.52 -9.03 1.17
C ALA A 134 1.50 -10.06 1.66
N ALA A 135 0.20 -9.76 1.56
CA ALA A 135 -0.88 -10.69 1.91
C ALA A 135 -0.93 -11.92 0.99
N VAL A 136 -0.72 -11.73 -0.31
CA VAL A 136 -0.73 -12.79 -1.32
C VAL A 136 0.35 -13.86 -1.07
N GLN A 137 1.45 -13.50 -0.41
CA GLN A 137 2.49 -14.48 -0.07
C GLN A 137 2.03 -15.56 0.93
N TYR A 138 0.90 -15.31 1.60
CA TYR A 138 0.26 -16.26 2.51
C TYR A 138 -0.94 -16.98 1.88
N LYS A 139 -1.09 -16.97 0.54
CA LYS A 139 -2.24 -17.55 -0.17
C LYS A 139 -2.49 -19.02 0.13
N ASP A 140 -1.44 -19.77 0.47
CA ASP A 140 -1.49 -21.20 0.78
C ASP A 140 -1.69 -21.47 2.29
N ASP A 141 -1.74 -20.44 3.12
CA ASP A 141 -2.01 -20.56 4.55
C ASP A 141 -3.52 -20.41 4.82
N PRO A 142 -4.22 -21.49 5.22
CA PRO A 142 -5.66 -21.45 5.44
C PRO A 142 -6.08 -20.62 6.66
N SER A 143 -5.15 -20.36 7.60
CA SER A 143 -5.43 -19.63 8.83
C SER A 143 -5.55 -18.14 8.66
N VAL A 144 -5.13 -17.59 7.51
CA VAL A 144 -5.17 -16.16 7.24
C VAL A 144 -5.96 -15.83 5.98
N GLY A 145 -6.20 -14.55 5.77
CA GLY A 145 -6.85 -14.02 4.58
C GLY A 145 -6.71 -12.51 4.50
N PHE A 146 -7.21 -11.93 3.43
CA PHE A 146 -7.25 -10.49 3.30
C PHE A 146 -8.54 -10.02 2.62
N VAL A 147 -8.89 -8.77 2.83
CA VAL A 147 -10.00 -8.07 2.16
C VAL A 147 -9.54 -6.72 1.63
N TYR A 148 -10.11 -6.31 0.51
CA TYR A 148 -10.02 -4.93 0.06
C TYR A 148 -11.10 -4.13 0.79
N PRO A 149 -10.74 -3.00 1.45
CA PRO A 149 -11.71 -2.22 2.20
C PRO A 149 -12.81 -1.64 1.30
N LYS A 150 -14.06 -1.83 1.67
CA LYS A 150 -15.23 -1.35 0.92
C LYS A 150 -15.37 0.16 0.90
N ASP A 151 -14.80 0.83 1.89
CA ASP A 151 -14.75 2.29 2.03
C ASP A 151 -13.58 2.94 1.28
N GLY A 152 -12.82 2.12 0.54
CA GLY A 152 -11.83 2.56 -0.41
C GLY A 152 -10.39 2.25 -0.06
N THR A 153 -9.63 1.90 -1.08
CA THR A 153 -8.18 1.69 -1.01
C THR A 153 -7.46 2.57 -2.02
N SER A 154 -6.16 2.69 -1.93
CA SER A 154 -5.33 3.27 -3.00
C SER A 154 -4.51 2.19 -3.69
N ALA A 155 -4.08 2.48 -4.91
CA ALA A 155 -3.19 1.63 -5.69
C ALA A 155 -1.97 2.46 -6.17
N VAL A 156 -1.36 3.19 -5.24
CA VAL A 156 -0.16 3.99 -5.49
C VAL A 156 0.96 3.07 -5.98
N PRO A 157 1.59 3.34 -7.14
CA PRO A 157 2.62 2.47 -7.68
C PRO A 157 3.96 2.63 -6.94
N ASP A 158 4.70 1.52 -6.81
CA ASP A 158 6.16 1.60 -6.73
C ASP A 158 6.67 2.16 -8.06
N GLY A 159 7.67 3.02 -8.02
CA GLY A 159 8.24 3.66 -9.19
C GLY A 159 9.76 3.53 -9.25
N VAL A 160 10.28 3.61 -10.46
CA VAL A 160 11.73 3.69 -10.74
C VAL A 160 12.03 4.98 -11.49
N ALA A 161 13.19 5.57 -11.20
CA ALA A 161 13.62 6.83 -11.79
C ALA A 161 15.13 6.82 -12.07
N LEU A 162 15.55 7.52 -13.13
CA LEU A 162 16.96 7.70 -13.45
C LEU A 162 17.55 8.81 -12.58
N VAL A 163 18.52 8.47 -11.75
CA VAL A 163 19.20 9.47 -10.91
C VAL A 163 20.16 10.29 -11.74
N LYS A 164 20.06 11.61 -11.64
CA LYS A 164 20.90 12.58 -12.38
C LYS A 164 22.36 12.39 -12.05
N GLY A 165 23.18 12.25 -13.10
CA GLY A 165 24.63 12.11 -12.96
C GLY A 165 25.05 10.78 -12.30
N CYS A 166 24.22 9.74 -12.35
CA CYS A 166 24.61 8.42 -11.86
C CYS A 166 25.81 7.86 -12.64
N PRO A 167 26.75 7.15 -11.99
CA PRO A 167 28.01 6.74 -12.63
C PRO A 167 27.84 5.66 -13.72
N ASN A 168 26.71 4.96 -13.73
CA ASN A 168 26.41 3.86 -14.66
C ASN A 168 25.08 4.09 -15.38
N GLU A 169 24.91 5.24 -16.01
CA GLU A 169 23.65 5.69 -16.61
C GLU A 169 23.06 4.67 -17.58
N GLU A 170 23.87 4.12 -18.49
CA GLU A 170 23.42 3.13 -19.48
C GLU A 170 22.89 1.85 -18.79
N ASN A 171 23.53 1.39 -17.73
CA ASN A 171 23.05 0.24 -16.96
C ASN A 171 21.77 0.59 -16.20
N ALA A 172 21.63 1.82 -15.70
CA ALA A 172 20.42 2.28 -15.05
C ALA A 172 19.21 2.30 -16.02
N LYS A 173 19.42 2.78 -17.25
CA LYS A 173 18.41 2.73 -18.31
C LYS A 173 18.01 1.30 -18.66
N LEU A 174 18.99 0.41 -18.84
CA LEU A 174 18.74 -1.03 -19.08
C LEU A 174 17.96 -1.66 -17.92
N PHE A 175 18.23 -1.26 -16.68
CA PHE A 175 17.46 -1.74 -15.53
C PHE A 175 16.01 -1.25 -15.55
N ILE A 176 15.77 0.02 -15.90
CA ILE A 176 14.41 0.57 -16.04
C ILE A 176 13.66 -0.17 -17.16
N ASP A 177 14.31 -0.42 -18.31
CA ASP A 177 13.72 -1.19 -19.40
C ASP A 177 13.40 -2.64 -18.97
N PHE A 178 14.29 -3.25 -18.18
CA PHE A 178 14.10 -4.61 -17.69
C PHE A 178 12.92 -4.71 -16.71
N VAL A 179 12.83 -3.85 -15.70
CA VAL A 179 11.76 -3.94 -14.68
C VAL A 179 10.37 -3.64 -15.26
N THR A 180 10.31 -2.93 -16.38
CA THR A 180 9.07 -2.66 -17.12
C THR A 180 8.81 -3.66 -18.26
N SER A 181 9.74 -4.59 -18.52
CA SER A 181 9.58 -5.61 -19.55
C SER A 181 8.47 -6.62 -19.21
N LYS A 182 7.87 -7.23 -20.23
CA LYS A 182 6.84 -8.25 -20.02
C LYS A 182 7.38 -9.45 -19.25
N GLU A 183 8.62 -9.86 -19.53
CA GLU A 183 9.29 -10.96 -18.84
C GLU A 183 9.41 -10.72 -17.34
N CYS A 184 9.95 -9.56 -16.94
CA CYS A 184 10.11 -9.19 -15.53
C CYS A 184 8.76 -9.04 -14.83
N GLN A 185 7.79 -8.37 -15.48
CA GLN A 185 6.45 -8.16 -14.93
C GLN A 185 5.68 -9.50 -14.77
N THR A 186 5.89 -10.47 -15.66
CA THR A 186 5.31 -11.82 -15.52
C THR A 186 5.91 -12.53 -14.32
N GLU A 187 7.24 -12.56 -14.20
CA GLU A 187 7.94 -13.16 -13.07
C GLU A 187 7.51 -12.56 -11.73
N GLN A 188 7.38 -11.24 -11.67
CA GLN A 188 6.94 -10.54 -10.47
C GLN A 188 5.49 -10.83 -10.11
N SER A 189 4.61 -10.96 -11.11
CA SER A 189 3.20 -11.27 -10.90
C SER A 189 3.00 -12.70 -10.39
N GLU A 190 3.62 -13.67 -11.03
CA GLU A 190 3.44 -15.10 -10.73
C GLU A 190 4.09 -15.52 -9.41
N ASN A 191 5.31 -15.03 -9.14
CA ASN A 191 6.10 -15.48 -7.99
C ASN A 191 6.07 -14.56 -6.78
N TRP A 192 5.75 -13.26 -6.98
CA TRP A 192 5.82 -12.27 -5.91
C TRP A 192 4.49 -11.55 -5.64
N GLY A 193 3.42 -11.89 -6.37
CA GLY A 193 2.10 -11.31 -6.19
C GLY A 193 2.05 -9.80 -6.50
N ARG A 194 2.98 -9.32 -7.35
CA ARG A 194 2.99 -7.91 -7.77
C ARG A 194 2.07 -7.72 -8.98
N ARG A 195 1.33 -6.65 -8.96
CA ARG A 195 0.46 -6.30 -10.09
C ARG A 195 1.27 -5.71 -11.24
N PRO A 196 1.05 -6.12 -12.49
CA PRO A 196 1.71 -5.48 -13.61
C PRO A 196 1.16 -4.06 -13.85
N VAL A 197 2.01 -3.16 -14.30
CA VAL A 197 1.62 -1.83 -14.81
C VAL A 197 1.35 -1.83 -16.31
N ARG A 198 1.63 -2.94 -16.97
CA ARG A 198 1.49 -3.10 -18.42
C ARG A 198 0.04 -3.33 -18.81
N SER A 199 -0.41 -2.62 -19.85
CA SER A 199 -1.75 -2.73 -20.42
C SER A 199 -1.99 -4.02 -21.21
N ASP A 200 -0.92 -4.73 -21.59
CA ASP A 200 -0.96 -6.00 -22.33
C ASP A 200 -0.82 -7.23 -21.39
N MET A 201 -1.04 -7.04 -20.09
CA MET A 201 -1.00 -8.09 -19.08
C MET A 201 -2.23 -8.02 -18.16
N ASP A 202 -2.74 -9.17 -17.79
CA ASP A 202 -3.78 -9.30 -16.76
C ASP A 202 -3.16 -9.42 -15.36
N VAL A 203 -3.95 -9.09 -14.35
CA VAL A 203 -3.60 -9.36 -12.96
C VAL A 203 -3.59 -10.88 -12.70
N ALA A 204 -2.75 -11.33 -11.75
CA ALA A 204 -2.66 -12.74 -11.39
C ALA A 204 -4.02 -13.32 -10.97
N ASP A 205 -4.22 -14.61 -11.25
CA ASP A 205 -5.43 -15.34 -10.90
C ASP A 205 -5.73 -15.24 -9.39
N GLY A 206 -6.99 -15.02 -9.06
CA GLY A 206 -7.46 -14.88 -7.67
C GLY A 206 -7.40 -13.48 -7.11
N LEU A 207 -6.81 -12.50 -7.80
CA LEU A 207 -6.83 -11.10 -7.40
C LEU A 207 -7.95 -10.33 -8.12
N ALA A 208 -8.62 -9.45 -7.40
CA ALA A 208 -9.62 -8.56 -7.99
C ALA A 208 -8.96 -7.58 -8.99
N LYS A 209 -9.62 -7.24 -10.09
CA LYS A 209 -9.15 -6.17 -10.97
C LYS A 209 -9.22 -4.83 -10.24
N LEU A 210 -8.30 -3.90 -10.52
CA LEU A 210 -8.36 -2.56 -9.93
C LEU A 210 -9.66 -1.83 -10.25
N SER A 211 -10.24 -2.08 -11.43
CA SER A 211 -11.55 -1.56 -11.82
C SER A 211 -12.71 -2.04 -10.94
N ASP A 212 -12.55 -3.13 -10.22
CA ASP A 212 -13.57 -3.74 -9.37
C ASP A 212 -13.43 -3.28 -7.91
N LEU A 213 -12.36 -2.53 -7.61
CA LEU A 213 -12.09 -1.98 -6.28
C LEU A 213 -12.63 -0.55 -6.16
N VAL A 214 -13.03 -0.18 -4.97
CA VAL A 214 -13.28 1.22 -4.63
C VAL A 214 -11.93 1.90 -4.42
N LEU A 215 -11.50 2.71 -5.38
CA LEU A 215 -10.25 3.45 -5.29
C LEU A 215 -10.51 4.87 -4.78
N VAL A 216 -9.73 5.27 -3.80
CA VAL A 216 -9.68 6.64 -3.30
C VAL A 216 -8.98 7.52 -4.33
N ASP A 217 -9.50 8.72 -4.56
CA ASP A 217 -8.81 9.75 -5.35
C ASP A 217 -7.60 10.25 -4.56
N TYR A 218 -6.45 9.59 -4.83
CA TYR A 218 -5.23 9.80 -4.07
C TYR A 218 -4.49 11.04 -4.55
N ASP A 219 -4.48 12.08 -3.74
CA ASP A 219 -3.79 13.34 -4.03
C ASP A 219 -2.28 13.21 -3.81
N PHE A 220 -1.55 12.89 -4.87
CA PHE A 220 -0.09 12.73 -4.86
C PHE A 220 0.64 14.01 -4.45
N ASP A 221 0.19 15.15 -4.95
CA ASP A 221 0.83 16.44 -4.68
C ASP A 221 0.68 16.81 -3.20
N TRP A 222 -0.51 16.64 -2.64
CA TRP A 222 -0.73 16.83 -1.22
C TRP A 222 0.13 15.87 -0.37
N ALA A 223 0.07 14.58 -0.67
CA ALA A 223 0.83 13.57 0.07
C ALA A 223 2.35 13.79 -0.01
N ALA A 224 2.86 14.33 -1.12
CA ALA A 224 4.28 14.61 -1.27
C ALA A 224 4.69 15.92 -0.57
N ASN A 225 3.93 17.00 -0.76
CA ASN A 225 4.29 18.33 -0.29
C ASN A 225 4.03 18.53 1.21
N GLU A 226 2.99 17.87 1.76
CA GLU A 226 2.59 18.00 3.16
C GLU A 226 3.08 16.83 4.05
N LYS A 227 4.02 16.02 3.55
CA LYS A 227 4.46 14.81 4.26
C LYS A 227 4.92 15.07 5.68
N GLU A 228 5.69 16.12 5.90
CA GLU A 228 6.22 16.45 7.23
C GLU A 228 5.09 16.85 8.17
N SER A 229 4.18 17.74 7.73
CA SER A 229 3.04 18.18 8.52
C SER A 229 2.04 17.07 8.82
N ILE A 230 1.81 16.16 7.87
CA ILE A 230 0.95 14.97 8.05
C ILE A 230 1.55 14.04 9.12
N ILE A 231 2.85 13.78 9.05
CA ILE A 231 3.53 12.95 10.05
C ILE A 231 3.53 13.61 11.43
N GLU A 232 3.76 14.91 11.49
CA GLU A 232 3.72 15.69 12.74
C GLU A 232 2.32 15.61 13.36
N HIS A 233 1.26 15.86 12.60
CA HIS A 233 -0.11 15.75 13.08
C HIS A 233 -0.46 14.34 13.58
N PHE A 234 0.00 13.29 12.88
CA PHE A 234 -0.16 11.92 13.38
C PHE A 234 0.57 11.69 14.71
N ASN A 235 1.78 12.24 14.84
CA ASN A 235 2.55 12.14 16.09
C ASN A 235 1.87 12.88 17.25
N ASP A 236 1.23 14.03 16.98
CA ASP A 236 0.46 14.76 17.99
C ASP A 236 -0.71 13.93 18.52
N ILE A 237 -1.42 13.23 17.63
CA ILE A 237 -2.48 12.28 18.04
C ILE A 237 -1.95 11.17 18.95
N MET A 238 -0.68 10.75 18.78
CA MET A 238 -0.08 9.70 19.63
C MET A 238 0.26 10.17 21.05
N VAL A 239 0.33 11.48 21.27
CA VAL A 239 0.74 12.06 22.58
C VAL A 239 -0.46 12.50 23.41
N ASP A 240 -1.61 12.76 22.77
CA ASP A 240 -2.88 13.13 23.41
C ASP A 240 -3.59 11.90 24.02
#